data_cc01e383f631169c7b9095425c3bb341
#
_entry.id   cc01e383f631169c7b9095425c3bb341
#
_cell.length_a   1.000
_cell.length_b   1.000
_cell.length_c   1.000
_cell.angle_alpha   90.00
_cell.angle_beta   90.00
_cell.angle_gamma   90.00
#
_symmetry.space_group_name_H-M   'P 1'
#
loop_
_entity.id
_entity.type
_entity.pdbx_description
1 polymer ?
#
loop_
_entity_poly.entity_id
_entity_poly.type
_entity_poly.pdbx_seq_one_letter_code
_entity_poly.pdbx_strand_id
1 'polypeptide(L)'
;MLLSIIRQNQKLAAKRNPAFDRNRFAKFLIYFMVAFWAAYLIFIGVMLSFAFEDIFPSMEPYHIMNQGLIYLLILDFLLRFMLQPAMSQEIKPYLLMPVKKNKLVDTLLLQSGISSYNFFWFFLIIPFALLTIIRFYGLTGILCYLCGIWLLMAMNSYWYLICKTLLNEKLLYILLPIGVYGLLAGTEFIPEGNPVSTFMMNLGEGFIEGNILAFLGVIAAILLLLLVNRKLQLHFIYNEIAKVEDTKMKHVSEYKFLDRYGDVGEYLRLELKLCFRNKTVKTQFRMGFIIMLAFSALIAFTDVYDGTGMINFICIYNFAILSIMTLGQVMSFEGNYLDGLMSRKESIYNLLRAKYYL
;
A
#
# COMPACT_ATOMS: atom_id res chain seq x y z
N MET A 1 -25.02 -1.04 -14.67
CA MET A 1 -25.82 -1.83 -13.72
C MET A 1 -24.95 -2.65 -12.75
N LEU A 2 -24.08 -3.58 -13.17
CA LEU A 2 -23.24 -4.37 -12.26
C LEU A 2 -22.30 -3.51 -11.39
N LEU A 3 -21.61 -2.53 -11.98
CA LEU A 3 -20.70 -1.61 -11.28
C LEU A 3 -21.42 -0.80 -10.20
N SER A 4 -22.65 -0.35 -10.44
CA SER A 4 -23.43 0.38 -9.44
C SER A 4 -23.83 -0.51 -8.27
N ILE A 5 -24.17 -1.78 -8.53
CA ILE A 5 -24.51 -2.77 -7.51
C ILE A 5 -23.28 -3.07 -6.63
N ILE A 6 -22.12 -3.31 -7.26
CA ILE A 6 -20.88 -3.58 -6.52
C ILE A 6 -20.52 -2.37 -5.63
N ARG A 7 -20.55 -1.16 -6.16
CA ARG A 7 -20.30 0.07 -5.38
C ARG A 7 -21.30 0.26 -4.22
N GLN A 8 -22.57 -0.05 -4.46
CA GLN A 8 -23.59 0.02 -3.42
C GLN A 8 -23.32 -1.01 -2.31
N ASN A 9 -22.98 -2.24 -2.68
CA ASN A 9 -22.66 -3.28 -1.73
C ASN A 9 -21.39 -2.95 -0.90
N GLN A 10 -20.35 -2.39 -1.54
CA GLN A 10 -19.17 -1.93 -0.83
C GLN A 10 -19.48 -0.79 0.16
N LYS A 11 -20.33 0.17 -0.23
CA LYS A 11 -20.79 1.23 0.68
C LYS A 11 -21.60 0.67 1.86
N LEU A 12 -22.45 -0.33 1.62
CA LEU A 12 -23.21 -0.99 2.68
C LEU A 12 -22.31 -1.80 3.61
N ALA A 13 -21.33 -2.53 3.05
CA ALA A 13 -20.34 -3.26 3.83
C ALA A 13 -19.50 -2.32 4.71
N ALA A 14 -19.08 -1.19 4.17
CA ALA A 14 -18.37 -0.17 4.94
C ALA A 14 -19.22 0.40 6.08
N LYS A 15 -20.51 0.68 5.83
CA LYS A 15 -21.44 1.16 6.88
C LYS A 15 -21.70 0.14 7.98
N ARG A 16 -21.70 -1.17 7.64
CA ARG A 16 -21.95 -2.28 8.57
C ARG A 16 -20.69 -2.76 9.28
N ASN A 17 -19.54 -2.17 9.01
CA ASN A 17 -18.31 -2.54 9.69
C ASN A 17 -18.42 -2.20 11.17
N PRO A 18 -18.23 -3.19 12.11
CA PRO A 18 -18.38 -2.97 13.55
C PRO A 18 -17.53 -1.81 14.09
N ALA A 19 -16.38 -1.54 13.49
CA ALA A 19 -15.54 -0.41 13.85
C ALA A 19 -16.25 0.95 13.62
N PHE A 20 -17.18 1.01 12.65
CA PHE A 20 -17.94 2.22 12.34
C PHE A 20 -19.28 2.32 13.06
N ASP A 21 -19.89 1.19 13.39
CA ASP A 21 -21.29 1.21 13.86
C ASP A 21 -21.44 1.58 15.33
N ARG A 22 -20.50 1.17 16.17
CA ARG A 22 -20.57 1.31 17.63
C ARG A 22 -19.93 2.58 18.20
N ASN A 23 -19.02 3.25 17.49
CA ASN A 23 -18.22 4.31 18.12
C ASN A 23 -18.13 5.58 17.25
N ARG A 24 -18.86 6.64 17.69
CA ARG A 24 -18.81 7.96 17.03
C ARG A 24 -17.39 8.55 17.04
N PHE A 25 -16.63 8.28 18.09
CA PHE A 25 -15.24 8.72 18.21
C PHE A 25 -14.33 8.05 17.18
N ALA A 26 -14.50 6.75 16.91
CA ALA A 26 -13.75 6.04 15.87
C ALA A 26 -14.02 6.64 14.47
N LYS A 27 -15.26 6.99 14.17
CA LYS A 27 -15.61 7.70 12.91
C LYS A 27 -14.90 9.04 12.82
N PHE A 28 -14.96 9.84 13.89
CA PHE A 28 -14.27 11.13 13.93
C PHE A 28 -12.77 10.98 13.73
N LEU A 29 -12.14 10.01 14.41
CA LEU A 29 -10.71 9.76 14.29
C LEU A 29 -10.30 9.39 12.84
N ILE A 30 -11.08 8.56 12.15
CA ILE A 30 -10.79 8.18 10.77
C ILE A 30 -10.91 9.38 9.83
N TYR A 31 -11.98 10.19 9.93
CA TYR A 31 -12.11 11.40 9.12
C TYR A 31 -11.02 12.42 9.43
N PHE A 32 -10.67 12.57 10.70
CA PHE A 32 -9.56 13.42 11.13
C PHE A 32 -8.23 12.96 10.52
N MET A 33 -7.94 11.65 10.56
CA MET A 33 -6.72 11.09 9.94
C MET A 33 -6.69 11.32 8.43
N VAL A 34 -7.79 11.11 7.72
CA VAL A 34 -7.86 11.38 6.27
C VAL A 34 -7.63 12.86 5.98
N ALA A 35 -8.27 13.75 6.73
CA ALA A 35 -8.09 15.20 6.58
C ALA A 35 -6.66 15.63 6.93
N PHE A 36 -6.07 15.07 7.98
CA PHE A 36 -4.68 15.33 8.39
C PHE A 36 -3.69 14.93 7.28
N TRP A 37 -3.84 13.72 6.71
CA TRP A 37 -2.98 13.27 5.62
C TRP A 37 -3.16 14.10 4.34
N ALA A 38 -4.40 14.51 4.02
CA ALA A 38 -4.66 15.39 2.90
C ALA A 38 -4.00 16.76 3.10
N ALA A 39 -4.16 17.38 4.28
CA ALA A 39 -3.52 18.64 4.62
C ALA A 39 -1.98 18.53 4.62
N TYR A 40 -1.44 17.43 5.10
CA TYR A 40 0.00 17.16 5.09
C TYR A 40 0.56 17.05 3.66
N LEU A 41 -0.15 16.37 2.75
CA LEU A 41 0.26 16.29 1.34
C LEU A 41 0.17 17.65 0.64
N ILE A 42 -0.87 18.44 0.93
CA ILE A 42 -0.98 19.82 0.42
C ILE A 42 0.22 20.66 0.89
N PHE A 43 0.54 20.56 2.17
CA PHE A 43 1.70 21.26 2.75
C PHE A 43 3.01 20.85 2.06
N ILE A 44 3.24 19.54 1.88
CA ILE A 44 4.42 19.04 1.15
C ILE A 44 4.44 19.58 -0.29
N GLY A 45 3.31 19.56 -1.01
CA GLY A 45 3.24 20.07 -2.38
C GLY A 45 3.63 21.54 -2.49
N VAL A 46 3.19 22.36 -1.55
CA VAL A 46 3.59 23.77 -1.46
C VAL A 46 5.07 23.90 -1.11
N MET A 47 5.55 23.17 -0.11
CA MET A 47 6.95 23.22 0.33
C MET A 47 7.92 22.76 -0.77
N LEU A 48 7.58 21.73 -1.54
CA LEU A 48 8.39 21.25 -2.66
C LEU A 48 8.54 22.31 -3.76
N SER A 49 7.50 23.12 -4.02
CA SER A 49 7.59 24.17 -5.04
C SER A 49 8.66 25.22 -4.68
N PHE A 50 8.75 25.62 -3.41
CA PHE A 50 9.77 26.56 -2.93
C PHE A 50 11.13 25.88 -2.76
N ALA A 51 11.17 24.69 -2.20
CA ALA A 51 12.41 23.96 -1.97
C ALA A 51 13.17 23.67 -3.28
N PHE A 52 12.46 23.30 -4.34
CA PHE A 52 13.11 23.07 -5.63
C PHE A 52 13.62 24.35 -6.28
N GLU A 53 12.92 25.47 -6.11
CA GLU A 53 13.39 26.79 -6.59
C GLU A 53 14.67 27.23 -5.86
N ASP A 54 14.77 26.97 -4.56
CA ASP A 54 15.94 27.32 -3.73
C ASP A 54 17.14 26.39 -3.96
N ILE A 55 16.91 25.07 -4.04
CA ILE A 55 17.99 24.07 -4.13
C ILE A 55 18.56 23.99 -5.55
N PHE A 56 17.72 24.16 -6.58
CA PHE A 56 18.09 24.03 -7.98
C PHE A 56 17.71 25.28 -8.79
N PRO A 57 18.34 26.43 -8.56
CA PRO A 57 17.97 27.69 -9.22
C PRO A 57 18.20 27.68 -10.74
N SER A 58 18.91 26.70 -11.26
CA SER A 58 19.18 26.54 -12.70
C SER A 58 18.09 25.77 -13.46
N MET A 59 17.16 25.12 -12.75
CA MET A 59 16.09 24.29 -13.34
C MET A 59 14.74 24.71 -12.78
N GLU A 60 13.73 24.71 -13.63
CA GLU A 60 12.37 24.97 -13.18
C GLU A 60 11.85 23.83 -12.28
N PRO A 61 11.11 24.12 -11.20
CA PRO A 61 10.67 23.14 -10.22
C PRO A 61 9.87 21.96 -10.80
N TYR A 62 9.12 22.19 -11.89
CA TYR A 62 8.34 21.13 -12.52
C TYR A 62 9.20 20.11 -13.26
N HIS A 63 10.38 20.48 -13.78
CA HIS A 63 11.34 19.53 -14.37
C HIS A 63 11.84 18.55 -13.31
N ILE A 64 12.20 19.05 -12.13
CA ILE A 64 12.70 18.26 -11.01
C ILE A 64 11.60 17.31 -10.49
N MET A 65 10.37 17.83 -10.37
CA MET A 65 9.22 17.01 -9.99
C MET A 65 8.97 15.89 -11.00
N ASN A 66 9.08 16.18 -12.29
CA ASN A 66 8.90 15.20 -13.36
C ASN A 66 10.02 14.14 -13.33
N GLN A 67 11.27 14.51 -13.08
CA GLN A 67 12.37 13.56 -12.84
C GLN A 67 12.05 12.64 -11.66
N GLY A 68 11.47 13.19 -10.59
CA GLY A 68 11.08 12.47 -9.38
C GLY A 68 9.84 11.57 -9.50
N LEU A 69 9.11 11.58 -10.61
CA LEU A 69 7.87 10.81 -10.78
C LEU A 69 8.07 9.30 -10.56
N ILE A 70 9.24 8.76 -10.91
CA ILE A 70 9.52 7.34 -10.67
C ILE A 70 9.51 6.99 -9.18
N TYR A 71 10.08 7.83 -8.33
CA TYR A 71 10.08 7.62 -6.88
C TYR A 71 8.67 7.72 -6.30
N LEU A 72 7.85 8.63 -6.85
CA LEU A 72 6.45 8.77 -6.48
C LEU A 72 5.64 7.53 -6.89
N LEU A 73 5.91 6.93 -8.06
CA LEU A 73 5.29 5.67 -8.49
C LEU A 73 5.70 4.49 -7.60
N ILE A 74 6.98 4.41 -7.20
CA ILE A 74 7.46 3.39 -6.25
C ILE A 74 6.75 3.54 -4.90
N LEU A 75 6.65 4.76 -4.38
CA LEU A 75 5.99 5.04 -3.12
C LEU A 75 4.48 4.72 -3.19
N ASP A 76 3.80 5.09 -4.28
CA ASP A 76 2.40 4.73 -4.53
C ASP A 76 2.21 3.21 -4.56
N PHE A 77 3.11 2.48 -5.24
CA PHE A 77 3.07 1.02 -5.27
C PHE A 77 3.18 0.41 -3.86
N LEU A 78 4.12 0.89 -3.04
CA LEU A 78 4.30 0.41 -1.66
C LEU A 78 3.08 0.71 -0.80
N LEU A 79 2.52 1.92 -0.88
CA LEU A 79 1.32 2.30 -0.15
C LEU A 79 0.11 1.43 -0.55
N ARG A 80 -0.07 1.17 -1.84
CA ARG A 80 -1.12 0.27 -2.32
C ARG A 80 -0.93 -1.15 -1.81
N PHE A 81 0.32 -1.61 -1.81
CA PHE A 81 0.63 -2.96 -1.33
C PHE A 81 0.23 -3.15 0.13
N MET A 82 0.36 -2.11 0.96
CA MET A 82 -0.02 -2.12 2.37
C MET A 82 -1.52 -1.92 2.60
N LEU A 83 -2.15 -1.00 1.86
CA LEU A 83 -3.49 -0.51 2.16
C LEU A 83 -4.58 -1.13 1.29
N GLN A 84 -4.27 -1.49 0.03
CA GLN A 84 -5.26 -1.97 -0.91
C GLN A 84 -5.42 -3.49 -0.84
N PRO A 85 -6.65 -4.02 -0.67
CA PRO A 85 -6.90 -5.46 -0.66
C PRO A 85 -6.62 -6.09 -2.03
N ALA A 86 -6.36 -7.39 -2.04
CA ALA A 86 -6.22 -8.14 -3.28
C ALA A 86 -7.59 -8.28 -3.97
N MET A 87 -7.58 -8.25 -5.30
CA MET A 87 -8.79 -8.36 -6.11
C MET A 87 -9.54 -9.68 -5.89
N SER A 88 -8.84 -10.77 -5.58
CA SER A 88 -9.42 -12.07 -5.25
C SER A 88 -10.36 -11.99 -4.04
N GLN A 89 -10.05 -11.15 -3.05
CA GLN A 89 -10.92 -10.96 -1.89
C GLN A 89 -12.21 -10.21 -2.27
N GLU A 90 -12.14 -9.30 -3.21
CA GLU A 90 -13.32 -8.56 -3.70
C GLU A 90 -14.22 -9.43 -4.58
N ILE A 91 -13.68 -10.41 -5.28
CA ILE A 91 -14.42 -11.33 -6.16
C ILE A 91 -15.20 -12.37 -5.37
N LYS A 92 -14.63 -12.90 -4.29
CA LYS A 92 -15.20 -14.02 -3.49
C LYS A 92 -16.70 -13.91 -3.20
N PRO A 93 -17.25 -12.78 -2.71
CA PRO A 93 -18.67 -12.67 -2.40
C PRO A 93 -19.59 -12.81 -3.62
N TYR A 94 -19.08 -12.53 -4.82
CA TYR A 94 -19.86 -12.51 -6.07
C TYR A 94 -19.78 -13.80 -6.85
N LEU A 95 -18.92 -14.75 -6.46
CA LEU A 95 -18.74 -16.01 -7.18
C LEU A 95 -19.97 -16.93 -7.09
N LEU A 96 -20.77 -16.80 -6.04
CA LEU A 96 -22.03 -17.53 -5.84
C LEU A 96 -23.23 -16.90 -6.57
N MET A 97 -23.05 -15.70 -7.13
CA MET A 97 -24.13 -15.03 -7.87
C MET A 97 -24.19 -15.50 -9.33
N PRO A 98 -25.37 -15.49 -9.96
CA PRO A 98 -25.56 -15.92 -11.36
C PRO A 98 -25.04 -14.85 -12.35
N VAL A 99 -23.76 -14.44 -12.18
CA VAL A 99 -23.09 -13.42 -13.01
C VAL A 99 -21.96 -14.10 -13.81
N LYS A 100 -21.85 -13.76 -15.09
CA LYS A 100 -20.74 -14.24 -15.91
C LYS A 100 -19.41 -13.75 -15.35
N LYS A 101 -18.49 -14.67 -15.03
CA LYS A 101 -17.18 -14.39 -14.40
C LYS A 101 -16.37 -13.34 -15.17
N ASN A 102 -16.37 -13.41 -16.50
CA ASN A 102 -15.68 -12.42 -17.35
C ASN A 102 -16.20 -11.00 -17.10
N LYS A 103 -17.55 -10.83 -17.05
CA LYS A 103 -18.16 -9.53 -16.75
C LYS A 103 -17.79 -9.03 -15.36
N LEU A 104 -17.71 -9.93 -14.38
CA LEU A 104 -17.33 -9.58 -13.01
C LEU A 104 -15.90 -9.06 -12.97
N VAL A 105 -14.95 -9.79 -13.55
CA VAL A 105 -13.55 -9.40 -13.61
C VAL A 105 -13.38 -8.06 -14.35
N ASP A 106 -13.99 -7.91 -15.52
CA ASP A 106 -13.92 -6.69 -16.32
C ASP A 106 -14.47 -5.47 -15.52
N THR A 107 -15.56 -5.66 -14.77
CA THR A 107 -16.15 -4.59 -13.94
C THR A 107 -15.25 -4.20 -12.78
N LEU A 108 -14.62 -5.16 -12.11
CA LEU A 108 -13.71 -4.89 -10.99
C LEU A 108 -12.40 -4.27 -11.47
N LEU A 109 -11.88 -4.67 -12.63
CA LEU A 109 -10.72 -4.04 -13.24
C LEU A 109 -11.00 -2.58 -13.59
N LEU A 110 -12.15 -2.27 -14.19
CA LEU A 110 -12.57 -0.88 -14.44
C LEU A 110 -12.70 -0.08 -13.15
N GLN A 111 -13.24 -0.70 -12.10
CA GLN A 111 -13.36 -0.05 -10.79
C GLN A 111 -11.99 0.28 -10.19
N SER A 112 -11.00 -0.59 -10.34
CA SER A 112 -9.64 -0.33 -9.88
C SER A 112 -8.99 0.86 -10.59
N GLY A 113 -9.25 1.05 -11.89
CA GLY A 113 -8.79 2.23 -12.63
C GLY A 113 -9.38 3.55 -12.12
N ILE A 114 -10.61 3.52 -11.55
CA ILE A 114 -11.30 4.71 -11.01
C ILE A 114 -11.27 4.68 -9.46
N SER A 115 -10.32 3.99 -8.87
CA SER A 115 -10.20 3.88 -7.41
C SER A 115 -9.81 5.20 -6.76
N SER A 116 -10.29 5.44 -5.54
CA SER A 116 -9.92 6.61 -4.73
C SER A 116 -8.41 6.71 -4.48
N TYR A 117 -7.70 5.58 -4.49
CA TYR A 117 -6.24 5.56 -4.39
C TYR A 117 -5.54 6.32 -5.52
N ASN A 118 -6.13 6.36 -6.73
CA ASN A 118 -5.55 7.08 -7.87
C ASN A 118 -5.62 8.61 -7.70
N PHE A 119 -6.49 9.11 -6.83
CA PHE A 119 -6.66 10.53 -6.54
C PHE A 119 -5.90 11.00 -5.30
N PHE A 120 -5.31 10.08 -4.53
CA PHE A 120 -4.62 10.42 -3.29
C PHE A 120 -3.48 11.42 -3.51
N TRP A 121 -2.69 11.22 -4.56
CA TRP A 121 -1.57 12.08 -4.88
C TRP A 121 -1.95 13.46 -5.42
N PHE A 122 -3.20 13.66 -5.79
CA PHE A 122 -3.68 14.97 -6.24
C PHE A 122 -3.61 16.03 -5.14
N PHE A 123 -3.72 15.64 -3.88
CA PHE A 123 -3.53 16.56 -2.75
C PHE A 123 -2.11 17.16 -2.71
N LEU A 124 -1.11 16.45 -3.22
CA LEU A 124 0.26 16.95 -3.36
C LEU A 124 0.45 17.70 -4.68
N ILE A 125 -0.02 17.12 -5.80
CA ILE A 125 0.31 17.59 -7.14
C ILE A 125 -0.47 18.84 -7.51
N ILE A 126 -1.73 19.01 -7.08
CA ILE A 126 -2.53 20.20 -7.39
C ILE A 126 -1.87 21.49 -6.85
N PRO A 127 -1.55 21.61 -5.54
CA PRO A 127 -0.92 22.81 -5.03
C PRO A 127 0.46 23.07 -5.66
N PHE A 128 1.24 22.02 -5.90
CA PHE A 128 2.50 22.14 -6.60
C PHE A 128 2.32 22.69 -8.02
N ALA A 129 1.43 22.11 -8.83
CA ALA A 129 1.17 22.54 -10.21
C ALA A 129 0.60 23.96 -10.29
N LEU A 130 -0.23 24.37 -9.33
CA LEU A 130 -0.75 25.74 -9.23
C LEU A 130 0.34 26.78 -8.92
N LEU A 131 1.42 26.41 -8.25
CA LEU A 131 2.49 27.33 -7.94
C LEU A 131 3.57 27.38 -9.03
N THR A 132 3.79 26.26 -9.71
CA THR A 132 4.91 26.11 -10.67
C THR A 132 4.46 26.16 -12.13
N ILE A 133 3.54 25.27 -12.54
CA ILE A 133 3.15 25.08 -13.95
C ILE A 133 2.30 26.24 -14.47
N ILE A 134 1.45 26.84 -13.64
CA ILE A 134 0.53 27.90 -14.07
C ILE A 134 1.25 29.10 -14.69
N ARG A 135 2.46 29.38 -14.21
CA ARG A 135 3.28 30.53 -14.68
C ARG A 135 3.67 30.41 -16.15
N PHE A 136 3.88 29.18 -16.64
CA PHE A 136 4.41 28.91 -17.99
C PHE A 136 3.34 28.41 -18.97
N TYR A 137 2.43 27.56 -18.51
CA TYR A 137 1.48 26.82 -19.36
C TYR A 137 0.00 27.14 -19.08
N GLY A 138 -0.25 28.01 -18.09
CA GLY A 138 -1.61 28.39 -17.72
C GLY A 138 -2.46 27.22 -17.18
N LEU A 139 -3.78 27.41 -17.18
CA LEU A 139 -4.71 26.43 -16.64
C LEU A 139 -4.81 25.15 -17.49
N THR A 140 -4.64 25.28 -18.80
CA THR A 140 -4.67 24.14 -19.74
C THR A 140 -3.54 23.17 -19.48
N GLY A 141 -2.32 23.65 -19.25
CA GLY A 141 -1.18 22.83 -18.89
C GLY A 141 -1.39 22.07 -17.58
N ILE A 142 -1.99 22.70 -16.57
CA ILE A 142 -2.32 22.03 -15.30
C ILE A 142 -3.33 20.91 -15.52
N LEU A 143 -4.41 21.15 -16.27
CA LEU A 143 -5.43 20.13 -16.53
C LEU A 143 -4.87 18.93 -17.31
N CYS A 144 -4.05 19.18 -18.31
CA CYS A 144 -3.37 18.14 -19.05
C CYS A 144 -2.40 17.36 -18.16
N TYR A 145 -1.62 18.04 -17.34
CA TYR A 145 -0.71 17.41 -16.37
C TYR A 145 -1.44 16.52 -15.38
N LEU A 146 -2.51 17.02 -14.76
CA LEU A 146 -3.31 16.23 -13.82
C LEU A 146 -3.93 14.99 -14.49
N CYS A 147 -4.38 15.12 -15.73
CA CYS A 147 -4.88 13.99 -16.52
C CYS A 147 -3.77 12.95 -16.76
N GLY A 148 -2.57 13.39 -17.15
CA GLY A 148 -1.41 12.52 -17.35
C GLY A 148 -1.00 11.79 -16.07
N ILE A 149 -0.92 12.50 -14.94
CA ILE A 149 -0.62 11.90 -13.64
C ILE A 149 -1.69 10.89 -13.23
N TRP A 150 -2.98 11.19 -13.45
CA TRP A 150 -4.04 10.23 -13.18
C TRP A 150 -3.87 8.94 -13.99
N LEU A 151 -3.50 9.04 -15.26
CA LEU A 151 -3.21 7.88 -16.10
C LEU A 151 -2.00 7.08 -15.57
N LEU A 152 -0.92 7.75 -15.14
CA LEU A 152 0.22 7.08 -14.53
C LEU A 152 -0.16 6.34 -13.24
N MET A 153 -0.97 6.95 -12.39
CA MET A 153 -1.47 6.30 -11.16
C MET A 153 -2.38 5.11 -11.48
N ALA A 154 -3.21 5.21 -12.53
CA ALA A 154 -4.03 4.09 -13.01
C ALA A 154 -3.15 2.95 -13.57
N MET A 155 -2.11 3.27 -14.34
CA MET A 155 -1.14 2.30 -14.82
C MET A 155 -0.46 1.56 -13.67
N ASN A 156 0.00 2.32 -12.65
CA ASN A 156 0.63 1.76 -11.46
C ASN A 156 -0.35 0.88 -10.65
N SER A 157 -1.63 1.24 -10.61
CA SER A 157 -2.70 0.43 -10.00
C SER A 157 -2.83 -0.95 -10.68
N TYR A 158 -2.82 -0.99 -12.01
CA TYR A 158 -2.89 -2.26 -12.74
C TYR A 158 -1.62 -3.09 -12.57
N TRP A 159 -0.45 -2.44 -12.52
CA TRP A 159 0.81 -3.11 -12.21
C TRP A 159 0.79 -3.73 -10.81
N TYR A 160 0.33 -2.97 -9.81
CA TYR A 160 0.14 -3.45 -8.45
C TYR A 160 -0.77 -4.69 -8.40
N LEU A 161 -1.91 -4.69 -9.12
CA LEU A 161 -2.82 -5.83 -9.14
C LEU A 161 -2.17 -7.11 -9.67
N ILE A 162 -1.34 -7.02 -10.72
CA ILE A 162 -0.56 -8.15 -11.24
C ILE A 162 0.35 -8.70 -10.15
N CYS A 163 1.18 -7.84 -9.56
CA CYS A 163 2.13 -8.23 -8.54
C CYS A 163 1.45 -8.86 -7.32
N LYS A 164 0.35 -8.25 -6.84
CA LYS A 164 -0.40 -8.75 -5.68
C LYS A 164 -1.06 -10.10 -5.95
N THR A 165 -1.60 -10.30 -7.16
CA THR A 165 -2.21 -11.57 -7.56
C THR A 165 -1.17 -12.68 -7.63
N LEU A 166 -0.03 -12.43 -8.25
CA LEU A 166 1.06 -13.39 -8.32
C LEU A 166 1.64 -13.73 -6.95
N LEU A 167 1.83 -12.74 -6.09
CA LEU A 167 2.30 -12.91 -4.71
C LEU A 167 1.37 -13.79 -3.87
N ASN A 168 0.07 -13.70 -4.07
CA ASN A 168 -0.90 -14.55 -3.38
C ASN A 168 -0.74 -16.03 -3.77
N GLU A 169 -0.23 -16.32 -4.96
CA GLU A 169 0.04 -17.70 -5.40
C GLU A 169 1.37 -18.24 -4.82
N LYS A 170 2.46 -17.52 -5.04
CA LYS A 170 3.79 -17.92 -4.55
C LYS A 170 4.57 -16.71 -4.07
N LEU A 171 5.17 -16.82 -2.88
CA LEU A 171 5.99 -15.75 -2.29
C LEU A 171 7.19 -15.36 -3.18
N LEU A 172 7.69 -16.29 -4.00
CA LEU A 172 8.83 -16.04 -4.90
C LEU A 172 8.57 -14.89 -5.89
N TYR A 173 7.31 -14.65 -6.26
CA TYR A 173 6.96 -13.54 -7.15
C TYR A 173 7.16 -12.14 -6.55
N ILE A 174 7.60 -12.03 -5.28
CA ILE A 174 8.06 -10.76 -4.69
C ILE A 174 9.30 -10.22 -5.41
N LEU A 175 10.09 -11.12 -6.01
CA LEU A 175 11.26 -10.75 -6.79
C LEU A 175 10.88 -9.94 -8.05
N LEU A 176 9.65 -10.06 -8.54
CA LEU A 176 9.21 -9.34 -9.73
C LEU A 176 9.12 -7.82 -9.52
N PRO A 177 8.36 -7.29 -8.54
CA PRO A 177 8.37 -5.86 -8.29
C PRO A 177 9.72 -5.36 -7.78
N ILE A 178 10.44 -6.13 -6.95
CA ILE A 178 11.78 -5.77 -6.49
C ILE A 178 12.75 -5.70 -7.68
N GLY A 179 12.70 -6.65 -8.60
CA GLY A 179 13.54 -6.66 -9.79
C GLY A 179 13.24 -5.48 -10.71
N VAL A 180 11.96 -5.20 -11.00
CA VAL A 180 11.58 -4.10 -11.88
C VAL A 180 11.98 -2.75 -11.29
N TYR A 181 11.59 -2.47 -10.05
CA TYR A 181 11.94 -1.19 -9.41
C TYR A 181 13.43 -1.09 -9.05
N GLY A 182 14.06 -2.21 -8.71
CA GLY A 182 15.50 -2.28 -8.47
C GLY A 182 16.32 -2.01 -9.74
N LEU A 183 15.88 -2.53 -10.90
CA LEU A 183 16.50 -2.20 -12.18
C LEU A 183 16.27 -0.72 -12.55
N LEU A 184 15.05 -0.21 -12.40
CA LEU A 184 14.76 1.19 -12.67
C LEU A 184 15.57 2.13 -11.78
N ALA A 185 15.66 1.86 -10.49
CA ALA A 185 16.52 2.62 -9.58
C ALA A 185 18.00 2.41 -9.85
N GLY A 186 18.40 1.19 -10.24
CA GLY A 186 19.80 0.88 -10.55
C GLY A 186 20.34 1.65 -11.76
N THR A 187 19.51 1.98 -12.73
CA THR A 187 19.92 2.78 -13.89
C THR A 187 20.26 4.23 -13.52
N GLU A 188 19.76 4.74 -12.40
CA GLU A 188 20.08 6.09 -11.90
C GLU A 188 21.53 6.20 -11.39
N PHE A 189 22.16 5.07 -11.02
CA PHE A 189 23.55 5.01 -10.57
C PHE A 189 24.55 4.85 -11.72
N ILE A 190 24.09 4.78 -12.99
CA ILE A 190 24.98 4.72 -14.16
C ILE A 190 25.53 6.12 -14.42
N PRO A 191 26.85 6.35 -14.33
CA PRO A 191 27.46 7.62 -14.67
C PRO A 191 27.15 7.93 -16.15
N GLU A 192 26.67 9.10 -16.49
CA GLU A 192 26.35 9.55 -17.85
C GLU A 192 24.89 9.35 -18.31
N GLY A 193 23.92 9.83 -17.51
CA GLY A 193 22.67 10.17 -18.16
C GLY A 193 21.35 9.91 -17.47
N ASN A 194 21.29 9.28 -16.31
CA ASN A 194 20.03 9.06 -15.56
C ASN A 194 18.84 8.77 -16.48
N PRO A 195 18.86 7.68 -17.28
CA PRO A 195 17.95 7.50 -18.42
C PRO A 195 16.48 7.42 -17.99
N VAL A 196 16.19 6.90 -16.79
CA VAL A 196 14.82 6.79 -16.30
C VAL A 196 14.28 8.13 -15.82
N SER A 197 15.07 8.92 -15.10
CA SER A 197 14.71 10.28 -14.69
C SER A 197 14.50 11.17 -15.91
N THR A 198 15.37 11.09 -16.91
CA THR A 198 15.23 11.85 -18.16
C THR A 198 13.97 11.43 -18.93
N PHE A 199 13.69 10.12 -19.01
CA PHE A 199 12.46 9.61 -19.62
C PHE A 199 11.21 10.12 -18.90
N MET A 200 11.19 10.08 -17.56
CA MET A 200 10.07 10.57 -16.74
C MET A 200 9.90 12.08 -16.87
N MET A 201 11.00 12.83 -16.96
CA MET A 201 10.98 14.27 -17.23
C MET A 201 10.28 14.56 -18.56
N ASN A 202 10.75 13.95 -19.64
CA ASN A 202 10.18 14.14 -20.99
C ASN A 202 8.70 13.71 -21.06
N LEU A 203 8.33 12.64 -20.34
CA LEU A 203 6.94 12.19 -20.25
C LEU A 203 6.06 13.21 -19.52
N GLY A 204 6.53 13.73 -18.37
CA GLY A 204 5.83 14.74 -17.57
C GLY A 204 5.67 16.05 -18.32
N GLU A 205 6.70 16.51 -19.02
CA GLU A 205 6.65 17.68 -19.91
C GLU A 205 5.67 17.47 -21.06
N GLY A 206 5.70 16.28 -21.68
CA GLY A 206 4.73 15.91 -22.71
C GLY A 206 3.29 15.97 -22.21
N PHE A 207 3.04 15.67 -20.93
CA PHE A 207 1.71 15.88 -20.35
C PHE A 207 1.38 17.36 -20.19
N ILE A 208 2.30 18.18 -19.70
CA ILE A 208 2.10 19.62 -19.50
C ILE A 208 1.78 20.30 -20.83
N GLU A 209 2.52 19.95 -21.88
CA GLU A 209 2.35 20.47 -23.23
C GLU A 209 1.13 19.93 -23.98
N GLY A 210 0.50 18.89 -23.44
CA GLY A 210 -0.62 18.19 -24.09
C GLY A 210 -0.20 17.33 -25.28
N ASN A 211 1.04 16.80 -25.27
CA ASN A 211 1.55 15.94 -26.33
C ASN A 211 0.77 14.63 -26.42
N ILE A 212 0.07 14.43 -27.52
CA ILE A 212 -0.79 13.27 -27.77
C ILE A 212 0.00 11.95 -27.69
N LEU A 213 1.26 11.93 -28.11
CA LEU A 213 2.11 10.72 -28.07
C LEU A 213 2.38 10.26 -26.63
N ALA A 214 2.59 11.19 -25.69
CA ALA A 214 2.78 10.88 -24.29
C ALA A 214 1.53 10.20 -23.69
N PHE A 215 0.36 10.74 -23.97
CA PHE A 215 -0.92 10.16 -23.54
C PHE A 215 -1.18 8.80 -24.18
N LEU A 216 -0.98 8.66 -25.49
CA LEU A 216 -1.17 7.39 -26.20
C LEU A 216 -0.23 6.31 -25.70
N GLY A 217 1.02 6.64 -25.40
CA GLY A 217 1.99 5.69 -24.83
C GLY A 217 1.52 5.11 -23.49
N VAL A 218 1.07 5.96 -22.58
CA VAL A 218 0.57 5.51 -21.26
C VAL A 218 -0.75 4.76 -21.41
N ILE A 219 -1.67 5.18 -22.27
CA ILE A 219 -2.93 4.47 -22.54
C ILE A 219 -2.64 3.09 -23.13
N ALA A 220 -1.70 2.95 -24.05
CA ALA A 220 -1.29 1.66 -24.61
C ALA A 220 -0.72 0.73 -23.51
N ALA A 221 0.11 1.27 -22.62
CA ALA A 221 0.62 0.52 -21.47
C ALA A 221 -0.51 0.06 -20.52
N ILE A 222 -1.48 0.93 -20.24
CA ILE A 222 -2.67 0.60 -19.43
C ILE A 222 -3.46 -0.53 -20.08
N LEU A 223 -3.72 -0.46 -21.38
CA LEU A 223 -4.46 -1.51 -22.12
C LEU A 223 -3.73 -2.85 -22.07
N LEU A 224 -2.42 -2.85 -22.24
CA LEU A 224 -1.60 -4.05 -22.12
C LEU A 224 -1.69 -4.65 -20.72
N LEU A 225 -1.51 -3.83 -19.67
CA LEU A 225 -1.63 -4.27 -18.29
C LEU A 225 -3.04 -4.78 -17.95
N LEU A 226 -4.09 -4.17 -18.49
CA LEU A 226 -5.47 -4.64 -18.38
C LEU A 226 -5.66 -6.02 -18.98
N LEU A 227 -5.14 -6.26 -20.19
CA LEU A 227 -5.24 -7.56 -20.85
C LEU A 227 -4.51 -8.65 -20.06
N VAL A 228 -3.32 -8.33 -19.53
CA VAL A 228 -2.55 -9.25 -18.68
C VAL A 228 -3.31 -9.55 -17.39
N ASN A 229 -3.80 -8.50 -16.69
CA ASN A 229 -4.61 -8.66 -15.49
C ASN A 229 -5.84 -9.53 -15.72
N ARG A 230 -6.57 -9.27 -16.80
CA ARG A 230 -7.78 -10.03 -17.15
C ARG A 230 -7.48 -11.51 -17.27
N LYS A 231 -6.43 -11.87 -18.03
CA LYS A 231 -6.02 -13.28 -18.20
C LYS A 231 -5.60 -13.91 -16.88
N LEU A 232 -4.77 -13.19 -16.08
CA LEU A 232 -4.31 -13.67 -14.79
C LEU A 232 -5.47 -13.88 -13.81
N GLN A 233 -6.35 -12.91 -13.65
CA GLN A 233 -7.47 -12.99 -12.73
C GLN A 233 -8.42 -14.15 -13.09
N LEU A 234 -8.74 -14.33 -14.36
CA LEU A 234 -9.57 -15.43 -14.82
C LEU A 234 -8.93 -16.80 -14.56
N HIS A 235 -7.61 -16.90 -14.73
CA HIS A 235 -6.88 -18.15 -14.46
C HIS A 235 -6.86 -18.48 -12.96
N PHE A 236 -6.56 -17.51 -12.13
CA PHE A 236 -6.39 -17.73 -10.68
C PHE A 236 -7.70 -17.82 -9.89
N ILE A 237 -8.80 -17.26 -10.38
CA ILE A 237 -10.13 -17.42 -9.74
C ILE A 237 -10.45 -18.90 -9.52
N TYR A 238 -10.21 -19.76 -10.49
CA TYR A 238 -10.49 -21.18 -10.37
C TYR A 238 -9.57 -21.88 -9.38
N ASN A 239 -8.30 -21.54 -9.39
CA ASN A 239 -7.31 -22.08 -8.46
C ASN A 239 -7.60 -21.69 -7.02
N GLU A 240 -8.08 -20.49 -6.76
CA GLU A 240 -8.38 -20.02 -5.42
C GLU A 240 -9.68 -20.64 -4.85
N ILE A 241 -10.66 -20.94 -5.73
CA ILE A 241 -11.87 -21.66 -5.35
C ILE A 241 -11.54 -23.15 -5.09
N ALA A 242 -10.65 -23.73 -5.89
CA ALA A 242 -10.24 -25.13 -5.80
C ALA A 242 -9.25 -25.39 -4.65
N LYS A 243 -8.61 -24.35 -4.12
CA LYS A 243 -7.80 -24.46 -2.89
C LYS A 243 -8.76 -24.69 -1.71
N VAL A 244 -9.27 -25.90 -1.60
CA VAL A 244 -9.67 -26.43 -0.30
C VAL A 244 -8.43 -26.29 0.58
N GLU A 245 -8.51 -25.48 1.62
CA GLU A 245 -7.44 -25.40 2.60
C GLU A 245 -7.29 -26.80 3.18
N ASP A 246 -6.39 -27.59 2.61
CA ASP A 246 -5.84 -28.76 3.29
C ASP A 246 -5.18 -28.20 4.55
N THR A 247 -5.96 -28.13 5.59
CA THR A 247 -5.49 -27.87 6.95
C THR A 247 -4.69 -29.10 7.35
N LYS A 248 -3.49 -29.27 6.78
CA LYS A 248 -2.49 -30.15 7.35
C LYS A 248 -2.29 -29.63 8.76
N MET A 249 -2.82 -30.37 9.73
CA MET A 249 -2.54 -30.12 11.14
C MET A 249 -1.03 -30.20 11.32
N LYS A 250 -0.37 -29.05 11.26
CA LYS A 250 1.04 -28.97 11.59
C LYS A 250 1.15 -29.30 13.07
N HIS A 251 2.07 -30.20 13.38
CA HIS A 251 2.47 -30.56 14.74
C HIS A 251 2.57 -29.27 15.57
N VAL A 252 1.76 -29.14 16.58
CA VAL A 252 1.71 -27.94 17.43
C VAL A 252 2.90 -28.03 18.37
N SER A 253 3.84 -27.13 18.22
CA SER A 253 4.95 -27.00 19.18
C SER A 253 4.38 -26.77 20.59
N GLU A 254 4.78 -27.58 21.54
CA GLU A 254 4.21 -27.54 22.89
C GLU A 254 4.80 -26.41 23.76
N TYR A 255 5.88 -25.76 23.34
CA TYR A 255 6.55 -24.67 24.07
C TYR A 255 6.66 -24.91 25.58
N LYS A 256 7.09 -26.13 26.01
CA LYS A 256 7.16 -26.56 27.41
C LYS A 256 7.96 -25.64 28.33
N PHE A 257 8.90 -24.85 27.77
CA PHE A 257 9.67 -23.89 28.54
C PHE A 257 8.83 -22.75 29.15
N LEU A 258 7.61 -22.52 28.62
CA LEU A 258 6.69 -21.49 29.11
C LEU A 258 5.90 -21.94 30.36
N ASP A 259 5.88 -23.24 30.66
CA ASP A 259 5.18 -23.79 31.88
C ASP A 259 5.79 -23.21 33.15
N ARG A 260 7.02 -22.75 33.12
CA ARG A 260 7.73 -22.12 34.24
C ARG A 260 7.08 -20.78 34.68
N TYR A 261 6.27 -20.14 33.85
CA TYR A 261 5.65 -18.85 34.11
C TYR A 261 4.17 -18.96 34.57
N GLY A 262 3.69 -20.16 34.88
CA GLY A 262 2.31 -20.40 35.35
C GLY A 262 1.26 -19.90 34.34
N ASP A 263 0.18 -19.27 34.85
CA ASP A 263 -0.94 -18.78 34.03
C ASP A 263 -0.50 -17.84 32.91
N VAL A 264 0.45 -16.94 33.16
CA VAL A 264 0.99 -16.03 32.14
C VAL A 264 1.69 -16.82 31.05
N GLY A 265 2.36 -17.93 31.38
CA GLY A 265 3.00 -18.81 30.42
C GLY A 265 2.01 -19.52 29.51
N GLU A 266 0.84 -19.91 30.04
CA GLU A 266 -0.23 -20.50 29.22
C GLU A 266 -0.81 -19.51 28.23
N TYR A 267 -1.10 -18.27 28.65
CA TYR A 267 -1.54 -17.20 27.74
C TYR A 267 -0.47 -16.87 26.71
N LEU A 268 0.80 -16.80 27.08
CA LEU A 268 1.91 -16.56 26.17
C LEU A 268 2.03 -17.67 25.10
N ARG A 269 1.81 -18.92 25.51
CA ARG A 269 1.77 -20.08 24.61
C ARG A 269 0.63 -19.97 23.61
N LEU A 270 -0.56 -19.56 24.06
CA LEU A 270 -1.71 -19.34 23.18
C LEU A 270 -1.44 -18.22 22.17
N GLU A 271 -0.89 -17.10 22.62
CA GLU A 271 -0.54 -15.97 21.78
C GLU A 271 0.52 -16.34 20.73
N LEU A 272 1.59 -17.03 21.11
CA LEU A 272 2.60 -17.53 20.18
C LEU A 272 1.99 -18.44 19.12
N LYS A 273 1.11 -19.38 19.54
CA LYS A 273 0.40 -20.25 18.60
C LYS A 273 -0.48 -19.45 17.63
N LEU A 274 -1.18 -18.43 18.12
CA LEU A 274 -1.99 -17.53 17.29
C LEU A 274 -1.13 -16.76 16.30
N CYS A 275 0.00 -16.18 16.73
CA CYS A 275 0.94 -15.45 15.87
C CYS A 275 1.50 -16.33 14.76
N PHE A 276 1.93 -17.54 15.06
CA PHE A 276 2.51 -18.44 14.05
C PHE A 276 1.46 -19.10 13.16
N ARG A 277 0.24 -19.26 13.62
CA ARG A 277 -0.86 -19.88 12.89
C ARG A 277 -1.61 -18.90 12.00
N ASN A 278 -1.76 -17.65 12.43
CA ASN A 278 -2.49 -16.63 11.68
C ASN A 278 -1.62 -16.07 10.54
N LYS A 279 -2.07 -16.28 9.29
CA LYS A 279 -1.36 -15.82 8.09
C LYS A 279 -1.19 -14.30 8.06
N THR A 280 -2.18 -13.54 8.55
CA THR A 280 -2.16 -12.08 8.56
C THR A 280 -1.08 -11.55 9.49
N VAL A 281 -1.04 -12.06 10.74
CA VAL A 281 -0.03 -11.68 11.74
C VAL A 281 1.37 -11.98 11.24
N LYS A 282 1.58 -13.19 10.72
CA LYS A 282 2.85 -13.61 10.17
C LYS A 282 3.31 -12.73 9.01
N THR A 283 2.39 -12.29 8.15
CA THR A 283 2.72 -11.40 7.03
C THR A 283 3.09 -10.00 7.52
N GLN A 284 2.36 -9.47 8.50
CA GLN A 284 2.65 -8.16 9.08
C GLN A 284 3.99 -8.14 9.80
N PHE A 285 4.30 -9.17 10.59
CA PHE A 285 5.59 -9.29 11.26
C PHE A 285 6.74 -9.35 10.26
N ARG A 286 6.61 -10.12 9.17
CA ARG A 286 7.62 -10.15 8.09
C ARG A 286 7.79 -8.81 7.41
N MET A 287 6.69 -8.10 7.15
CA MET A 287 6.74 -6.78 6.53
C MET A 287 7.41 -5.76 7.44
N GLY A 288 7.08 -5.74 8.74
CA GLY A 288 7.76 -4.89 9.72
C GLY A 288 9.26 -5.16 9.77
N PHE A 289 9.66 -6.43 9.74
CA PHE A 289 11.07 -6.82 9.72
C PHE A 289 11.79 -6.41 8.43
N ILE A 290 11.14 -6.55 7.26
CA ILE A 290 11.70 -6.10 5.98
C ILE A 290 11.89 -4.58 5.97
N ILE A 291 10.91 -3.82 6.46
CA ILE A 291 10.99 -2.36 6.57
C ILE A 291 12.13 -1.96 7.50
N MET A 292 12.26 -2.62 8.66
CA MET A 292 13.33 -2.38 9.60
C MET A 292 14.71 -2.64 8.96
N LEU A 293 14.87 -3.75 8.23
CA LEU A 293 16.10 -4.04 7.51
C LEU A 293 16.41 -3.01 6.42
N ALA A 294 15.40 -2.56 5.68
CA ALA A 294 15.57 -1.54 4.64
C ALA A 294 16.03 -0.20 5.22
N PHE A 295 15.45 0.26 6.33
CA PHE A 295 15.91 1.48 7.02
C PHE A 295 17.31 1.30 7.63
N SER A 296 17.62 0.13 8.19
CA SER A 296 18.95 -0.16 8.71
C SER A 296 20.02 -0.17 7.60
N ALA A 297 19.67 -0.71 6.44
CA ALA A 297 20.54 -0.69 5.27
C ALA A 297 20.75 0.74 4.73
N LEU A 298 19.71 1.56 4.70
CA LEU A 298 19.82 2.98 4.32
C LEU A 298 20.81 3.72 5.23
N ILE A 299 20.74 3.51 6.54
CA ILE A 299 21.69 4.14 7.49
C ILE A 299 23.13 3.62 7.27
N ALA A 300 23.27 2.33 6.98
CA ALA A 300 24.58 1.71 6.84
C ALA A 300 25.31 2.06 5.54
N PHE A 301 24.56 2.34 4.46
CA PHE A 301 25.10 2.53 3.12
C PHE A 301 24.97 3.96 2.57
N THR A 302 24.32 4.88 3.30
CA THR A 302 24.15 6.26 2.84
C THR A 302 24.53 7.26 3.94
N ASP A 303 25.30 8.27 3.58
CA ASP A 303 25.72 9.37 4.46
C ASP A 303 24.62 10.46 4.61
N VAL A 304 23.42 10.20 4.09
CA VAL A 304 22.31 11.16 4.09
C VAL A 304 21.90 11.60 5.51
N TYR A 305 22.26 10.83 6.53
CA TYR A 305 21.85 11.04 7.91
C TYR A 305 23.02 11.24 8.89
N ASP A 306 24.07 11.91 8.45
CA ASP A 306 25.34 12.09 9.21
C ASP A 306 25.23 12.85 10.55
N GLY A 307 24.04 13.17 11.01
CA GLY A 307 23.82 13.77 12.34
C GLY A 307 23.55 12.71 13.41
N THR A 308 24.34 12.71 14.49
CA THR A 308 24.17 11.78 15.64
C THR A 308 22.72 11.76 16.16
N GLY A 309 22.02 12.90 16.13
CA GLY A 309 20.62 13.01 16.53
C GLY A 309 19.66 12.31 15.56
N MET A 310 19.90 12.41 14.26
CA MET A 310 19.08 11.78 13.22
C MET A 310 19.25 10.24 13.23
N ILE A 311 20.45 9.75 13.37
CA ILE A 311 20.72 8.31 13.49
C ILE A 311 19.97 7.71 14.68
N ASN A 312 20.07 8.35 15.85
CA ASN A 312 19.37 7.91 17.06
C ASN A 312 17.85 7.95 16.88
N PHE A 313 17.30 8.99 16.25
CA PHE A 313 15.88 9.09 15.95
C PHE A 313 15.39 7.95 15.04
N ILE A 314 16.13 7.65 13.97
CA ILE A 314 15.78 6.58 13.04
C ILE A 314 15.92 5.20 13.69
N CYS A 315 16.92 4.98 14.54
CA CYS A 315 17.04 3.76 15.32
C CYS A 315 15.83 3.54 16.24
N ILE A 316 15.41 4.57 16.98
CA ILE A 316 14.22 4.52 17.86
C ILE A 316 12.96 4.27 17.00
N TYR A 317 12.84 4.95 15.86
CA TYR A 317 11.71 4.81 14.95
C TYR A 317 11.61 3.41 14.35
N ASN A 318 12.74 2.76 14.03
CA ASN A 318 12.78 1.38 13.56
C ASN A 318 12.18 0.40 14.58
N PHE A 319 12.54 0.53 15.85
CA PHE A 319 11.94 -0.30 16.90
C PHE A 319 10.45 0.01 17.10
N ALA A 320 10.07 1.30 17.01
CA ALA A 320 8.69 1.73 17.10
C ALA A 320 7.81 1.18 15.98
N ILE A 321 8.29 1.13 14.72
CA ILE A 321 7.57 0.53 13.59
C ILE A 321 7.21 -0.93 13.87
N LEU A 322 8.18 -1.71 14.37
CA LEU A 322 7.97 -3.12 14.66
C LEU A 322 6.91 -3.29 15.77
N SER A 323 6.96 -2.47 16.80
CA SER A 323 5.98 -2.44 17.89
C SER A 323 4.59 -2.02 17.41
N ILE A 324 4.48 -1.01 16.58
CA ILE A 324 3.19 -0.55 16.02
C ILE A 324 2.56 -1.62 15.13
N MET A 325 3.36 -2.30 14.30
CA MET A 325 2.88 -3.35 13.42
C MET A 325 2.39 -4.60 14.18
N THR A 326 3.00 -4.91 15.32
CA THR A 326 2.63 -6.05 16.16
C THR A 326 1.52 -5.72 17.17
N LEU A 327 1.67 -4.62 17.93
CA LEU A 327 0.74 -4.24 19.00
C LEU A 327 -0.55 -3.60 18.47
N GLY A 328 -0.51 -2.90 17.35
CA GLY A 328 -1.69 -2.22 16.79
C GLY A 328 -2.87 -3.14 16.46
N GLN A 329 -2.62 -4.44 16.31
CA GLN A 329 -3.66 -5.43 16.00
C GLN A 329 -3.83 -6.52 17.07
N VAL A 330 -3.12 -6.43 18.17
CA VAL A 330 -3.11 -7.44 19.23
C VAL A 330 -4.52 -7.81 19.71
N MET A 331 -5.43 -6.84 19.81
CA MET A 331 -6.81 -7.07 20.20
C MET A 331 -7.73 -7.52 19.06
N SER A 332 -7.35 -7.25 17.78
CA SER A 332 -8.19 -7.60 16.63
C SER A 332 -8.13 -9.09 16.29
N PHE A 333 -7.10 -9.81 16.74
CA PHE A 333 -6.93 -11.23 16.45
C PHE A 333 -7.84 -12.12 17.29
N GLU A 334 -8.27 -11.64 18.44
CA GLU A 334 -9.13 -12.38 19.35
C GLU A 334 -10.61 -12.29 18.99
N GLY A 335 -11.03 -11.23 18.30
CA GLY A 335 -12.40 -11.07 17.82
C GLY A 335 -13.44 -11.43 18.87
N ASN A 336 -14.33 -12.38 18.56
CA ASN A 336 -15.38 -12.88 19.45
C ASN A 336 -14.86 -13.74 20.62
N TYR A 337 -13.57 -14.13 20.62
CA TYR A 337 -12.98 -14.92 21.71
C TYR A 337 -12.87 -14.14 23.02
N LEU A 338 -12.78 -12.84 22.95
CA LEU A 338 -12.70 -11.98 24.15
C LEU A 338 -13.94 -12.13 25.02
N ASP A 339 -15.12 -12.21 24.41
CA ASP A 339 -16.40 -12.44 25.11
C ASP A 339 -16.41 -13.83 25.77
N GLY A 340 -15.80 -14.84 25.14
CA GLY A 340 -15.64 -16.17 25.69
C GLY A 340 -14.70 -16.23 26.90
N LEU A 341 -13.60 -15.48 26.88
CA LEU A 341 -12.67 -15.37 28.00
C LEU A 341 -13.30 -14.63 29.18
N MET A 342 -14.05 -13.55 28.91
CA MET A 342 -14.81 -12.83 29.93
C MET A 342 -15.85 -13.69 30.58
N SER A 343 -16.57 -14.52 29.83
CA SER A 343 -17.59 -15.43 30.37
C SER A 343 -17.01 -16.54 31.27
N ARG A 344 -15.74 -16.92 31.03
CA ARG A 344 -15.03 -17.92 31.86
C ARG A 344 -14.35 -17.34 33.09
N LYS A 345 -14.49 -16.02 33.34
CA LYS A 345 -13.83 -15.31 34.46
C LYS A 345 -12.30 -15.42 34.43
N GLU A 346 -11.71 -15.57 33.25
CA GLU A 346 -10.27 -15.61 33.07
C GLU A 346 -9.62 -14.24 33.40
N SER A 347 -8.38 -14.27 33.85
CA SER A 347 -7.66 -13.05 34.23
C SER A 347 -7.21 -12.25 33.03
N ILE A 348 -7.95 -11.17 32.70
CA ILE A 348 -7.60 -10.23 31.63
C ILE A 348 -6.23 -9.59 31.88
N TYR A 349 -5.88 -9.37 33.14
CA TYR A 349 -4.58 -8.81 33.52
C TYR A 349 -3.42 -9.74 33.09
N ASN A 350 -3.54 -11.05 33.34
CA ASN A 350 -2.53 -12.02 32.95
C ASN A 350 -2.46 -12.17 31.42
N LEU A 351 -3.59 -12.06 30.72
CA LEU A 351 -3.64 -12.01 29.26
C LEU A 351 -2.89 -10.79 28.70
N LEU A 352 -3.17 -9.58 29.20
CA LEU A 352 -2.50 -8.35 28.80
C LEU A 352 -1.00 -8.40 29.11
N ARG A 353 -0.63 -8.98 30.25
CA ARG A 353 0.76 -9.18 30.64
C ARG A 353 1.48 -10.14 29.67
N ALA A 354 0.81 -11.23 29.28
CA ALA A 354 1.34 -12.15 28.27
C ALA A 354 1.57 -11.45 26.92
N LYS A 355 0.63 -10.60 26.50
CA LYS A 355 0.75 -9.80 25.28
C LYS A 355 1.90 -8.79 25.34
N TYR A 356 2.19 -8.24 26.51
CA TYR A 356 3.32 -7.33 26.70
C TYR A 356 4.68 -8.04 26.58
N TYR A 357 4.75 -9.32 26.98
CA TYR A 357 5.99 -10.11 26.89
C TYR A 357 6.20 -10.77 25.52
N LEU A 358 5.22 -10.76 24.62
CA LEU A 358 5.31 -11.24 23.25
C LEU A 358 6.10 -10.27 22.37
#